data_b9a25a1fabacbb820d536e59714fec02
#
_entry.id   b9a25a1fabacbb820d536e59714fec02
#
_cell.length_a   1.000
_cell.length_b   1.000
_cell.length_c   1.000
_cell.angle_alpha   90.00
_cell.angle_beta   90.00
_cell.angle_gamma   90.00
#
_symmetry.space_group_name_H-M   'P 1'
#
loop_
_entity.id
_entity.type
_entity.pdbx_description
1 polymer ?
#
loop_
_entity_poly.entity_id
_entity_poly.type
_entity_poly.pdbx_seq_one_letter_code
_entity_poly.pdbx_strand_id
1 'polypeptide(L)'
;MDDLDRPLNKRGKRDAPQMGKRLKEKEVTPDFMLSSPAERARATCEAIAEVLSFNKEKIKIDRRLYHANEDQILEVIRGIKNSPRDSEEVVLLFGHNPGLTEFANALLNQYIDNIPTCGIVAAELPVDYWQDVTFGCGRMLFFDFPKKLD
;
A
#
# COMPACT_ATOMS: atom_id res chain seq x y z
N MET A 1 -16.31 5.08 20.13
CA MET A 1 -15.88 5.34 18.75
C MET A 1 -15.62 4.01 18.04
N ASP A 2 -16.26 3.82 16.91
CA ASP A 2 -16.02 2.60 16.12
C ASP A 2 -14.58 2.56 15.62
N ASP A 3 -14.07 1.35 15.46
CA ASP A 3 -12.71 1.17 14.94
C ASP A 3 -12.52 1.83 13.57
N LEU A 4 -13.56 1.78 12.72
CA LEU A 4 -13.52 2.44 11.40
C LEU A 4 -13.27 3.95 11.49
N ASP A 5 -13.75 4.59 12.54
CA ASP A 5 -13.68 6.03 12.70
C ASP A 5 -12.49 6.48 13.55
N ARG A 6 -11.71 5.54 14.05
CA ARG A 6 -10.57 5.87 14.88
C ARG A 6 -9.51 6.60 14.06
N PRO A 7 -9.14 7.82 14.45
CA PRO A 7 -8.21 8.62 13.65
C PRO A 7 -6.78 8.11 13.77
N LEU A 8 -5.98 8.53 12.82
CA LEU A 8 -4.54 8.33 12.87
C LEU A 8 -3.99 9.06 14.09
N ASN A 9 -3.12 8.40 14.87
CA ASN A 9 -2.54 9.03 16.06
C ASN A 9 -1.47 10.06 15.67
N LYS A 10 -0.95 10.78 16.68
CA LYS A 10 0.05 11.83 16.44
C LYS A 10 1.29 11.32 15.71
N ARG A 11 1.73 10.13 16.07
CA ARG A 11 2.92 9.53 15.46
C ARG A 11 2.67 9.24 13.98
N GLY A 12 1.52 8.67 13.65
CA GLY A 12 1.16 8.42 12.27
C GLY A 12 1.01 9.70 11.46
N LYS A 13 0.42 10.74 12.06
CA LYS A 13 0.29 12.03 11.38
C LYS A 13 1.64 12.65 11.05
N ARG A 14 2.64 12.40 11.89
CA ARG A 14 4.02 12.85 11.65
C ARG A 14 4.72 11.99 10.62
N ASP A 15 4.58 10.66 10.75
CA ASP A 15 5.35 9.70 9.97
C ASP A 15 4.83 9.51 8.55
N ALA A 16 3.53 9.64 8.31
CA ALA A 16 2.97 9.42 6.99
C ALA A 16 3.54 10.39 5.95
N PRO A 17 3.58 11.71 6.17
CA PRO A 17 4.21 12.62 5.21
C PRO A 17 5.69 12.33 5.00
N GLN A 18 6.39 11.93 6.05
CA GLN A 18 7.81 11.57 5.96
C GLN A 18 8.03 10.41 5.01
N MET A 19 7.19 9.37 5.13
CA MET A 19 7.28 8.22 4.25
C MET A 19 6.91 8.58 2.81
N GLY A 20 5.96 9.51 2.65
CA GLY A 20 5.66 10.06 1.34
C GLY A 20 6.87 10.75 0.70
N LYS A 21 7.63 11.50 1.49
CA LYS A 21 8.84 12.14 1.00
C LYS A 21 9.90 11.14 0.56
N ARG A 22 10.03 10.03 1.30
CA ARG A 22 10.96 8.96 0.91
C ARG A 22 10.56 8.32 -0.41
N LEU A 23 9.26 8.09 -0.61
CA LEU A 23 8.76 7.60 -1.89
C LEU A 23 9.04 8.58 -3.02
N LYS A 24 8.87 9.86 -2.76
CA LYS A 24 9.15 10.90 -3.75
C LYS A 24 10.62 10.91 -4.14
N GLU A 25 11.50 10.76 -3.17
CA GLU A 25 12.95 10.69 -3.41
C GLU A 25 13.31 9.46 -4.27
N LYS A 26 12.55 8.38 -4.14
CA LYS A 26 12.72 7.17 -4.95
C LYS A 26 12.01 7.27 -6.30
N GLU A 27 11.44 8.43 -6.60
CA GLU A 27 10.75 8.69 -7.87
C GLU A 27 9.53 7.79 -8.09
N VAL A 28 8.84 7.43 -7.01
CA VAL A 28 7.61 6.65 -7.10
C VAL A 28 6.47 7.55 -7.57
N THR A 29 5.87 7.19 -8.68
CA THR A 29 4.73 7.91 -9.26
C THR A 29 3.58 6.93 -9.39
N PRO A 30 2.62 6.95 -8.44
CA PRO A 30 1.53 5.99 -8.47
C PRO A 30 0.53 6.27 -9.59
N ASP A 31 0.05 5.19 -10.19
CA ASP A 31 -1.06 5.23 -11.14
C ASP A 31 -2.38 5.02 -10.42
N PHE A 32 -2.35 4.23 -9.34
CA PHE A 32 -3.53 3.94 -8.51
C PHE A 32 -3.16 4.02 -7.05
N MET A 33 -4.09 4.54 -6.25
CA MET A 33 -3.99 4.49 -4.79
C MET A 33 -5.29 3.92 -4.25
N LEU A 34 -5.18 2.81 -3.52
CA LEU A 34 -6.32 2.07 -2.97
C LEU A 34 -6.21 2.05 -1.45
N SER A 35 -7.32 2.32 -0.77
CA SER A 35 -7.30 2.37 0.69
C SER A 35 -8.51 1.67 1.30
N SER A 36 -8.28 1.07 2.47
CA SER A 36 -9.33 0.66 3.36
C SER A 36 -10.20 1.88 3.73
N PRO A 37 -11.49 1.68 4.03
CA PRO A 37 -12.36 2.77 4.47
C PRO A 37 -12.06 3.28 5.88
N ALA A 38 -11.24 2.58 6.67
CA ALA A 38 -10.90 3.03 8.01
C ALA A 38 -10.21 4.40 7.95
N GLU A 39 -10.61 5.30 8.84
CA GLU A 39 -10.10 6.67 8.82
C GLU A 39 -8.58 6.75 8.91
N ARG A 40 -7.96 5.94 9.77
CA ARG A 40 -6.50 5.94 9.93
C ARG A 40 -5.76 5.51 8.65
N ALA A 41 -6.33 4.57 7.89
CA ALA A 41 -5.74 4.15 6.62
C ALA A 41 -5.91 5.23 5.56
N ARG A 42 -7.10 5.80 5.48
CA ARG A 42 -7.39 6.90 4.54
C ARG A 42 -6.51 8.10 4.81
N ALA A 43 -6.33 8.45 6.10
CA ALA A 43 -5.49 9.58 6.47
C ALA A 43 -4.04 9.39 6.04
N THR A 44 -3.51 8.19 6.21
CA THR A 44 -2.16 7.85 5.73
C THR A 44 -2.09 7.95 4.21
N CYS A 45 -3.07 7.38 3.53
CA CYS A 45 -3.15 7.42 2.07
C CYS A 45 -3.20 8.86 1.55
N GLU A 46 -4.05 9.69 2.13
CA GLU A 46 -4.21 11.08 1.72
C GLU A 46 -2.94 11.90 1.97
N ALA A 47 -2.27 11.67 3.10
CA ALA A 47 -1.02 12.36 3.41
C ALA A 47 0.06 12.03 2.37
N ILE A 48 0.18 10.78 2.00
CA ILE A 48 1.15 10.34 1.00
C ILE A 48 0.77 10.85 -0.39
N ALA A 49 -0.53 10.80 -0.73
CA ALA A 49 -1.02 11.32 -2.00
C ALA A 49 -0.66 12.80 -2.17
N GLU A 50 -0.80 13.58 -1.10
CA GLU A 50 -0.47 15.01 -1.16
C GLU A 50 1.01 15.23 -1.46
N VAL A 51 1.89 14.48 -0.79
CA VAL A 51 3.33 14.60 -1.02
C VAL A 51 3.70 14.19 -2.44
N LEU A 52 3.06 13.15 -2.96
CA LEU A 52 3.34 12.63 -4.30
C LEU A 52 2.56 13.35 -5.41
N SER A 53 1.79 14.36 -5.06
CA SER A 53 0.96 15.12 -6.01
C SER A 53 -0.05 14.24 -6.75
N PHE A 54 -0.57 13.24 -6.07
CA PHE A 54 -1.63 12.39 -6.59
C PHE A 54 -2.98 13.00 -6.24
N ASN A 55 -3.89 13.05 -7.20
CA ASN A 55 -5.22 13.62 -6.99
C ASN A 55 -6.01 12.79 -5.98
N LYS A 56 -6.29 13.37 -4.80
CA LYS A 56 -6.98 12.69 -3.71
C LYS A 56 -8.37 12.19 -4.11
N GLU A 57 -9.02 12.85 -5.08
CA GLU A 57 -10.33 12.43 -5.56
C GLU A 57 -10.27 11.11 -6.34
N LYS A 58 -9.09 10.71 -6.80
CA LYS A 58 -8.88 9.46 -7.52
C LYS A 58 -8.51 8.30 -6.61
N ILE A 59 -8.35 8.54 -5.31
CA ILE A 59 -8.11 7.47 -4.36
C ILE A 59 -9.36 6.58 -4.33
N LYS A 60 -9.16 5.28 -4.52
CA LYS A 60 -10.25 4.31 -4.45
C LYS A 60 -10.34 3.73 -3.06
N ILE A 61 -11.54 3.80 -2.47
CA ILE A 61 -11.82 3.17 -1.18
C ILE A 61 -12.42 1.81 -1.47
N ASP A 62 -11.79 0.76 -0.93
CA ASP A 62 -12.26 -0.60 -1.12
C ASP A 62 -12.54 -1.25 0.23
N ARG A 63 -13.80 -1.56 0.49
CA ARG A 63 -14.24 -2.11 1.77
C ARG A 63 -13.61 -3.46 2.07
N ARG A 64 -13.22 -4.21 1.05
CA ARG A 64 -12.59 -5.51 1.20
C ARG A 64 -11.22 -5.44 1.89
N LEU A 65 -10.61 -4.25 1.91
CA LEU A 65 -9.31 -4.04 2.56
C LEU A 65 -9.43 -3.90 4.08
N TYR A 66 -10.64 -3.70 4.61
CA TYR A 66 -10.86 -3.64 6.05
C TYR A 66 -10.98 -5.05 6.60
N HIS A 67 -10.13 -5.41 7.54
CA HIS A 67 -10.02 -6.77 8.09
C HIS A 67 -9.71 -7.83 7.02
N ALA A 68 -9.00 -7.44 5.96
CA ALA A 68 -8.68 -8.34 4.87
C ALA A 68 -7.59 -9.34 5.27
N ASN A 69 -7.74 -10.56 4.80
CA ASN A 69 -6.66 -11.54 4.81
C ASN A 69 -5.88 -11.45 3.49
N GLU A 70 -4.84 -12.28 3.36
CA GLU A 70 -3.99 -12.28 2.15
C GLU A 70 -4.76 -12.57 0.86
N ASP A 71 -5.72 -13.47 0.91
CA ASP A 71 -6.52 -13.83 -0.28
C ASP A 71 -7.39 -12.67 -0.73
N GLN A 72 -7.97 -11.94 0.23
CA GLN A 72 -8.82 -10.79 -0.09
C GLN A 72 -8.01 -9.64 -0.67
N ILE A 73 -6.80 -9.43 -0.18
CA ILE A 73 -5.91 -8.40 -0.73
C ILE A 73 -5.51 -8.77 -2.16
N LEU A 74 -5.17 -10.03 -2.39
CA LEU A 74 -4.84 -10.50 -3.74
C LEU A 74 -6.01 -10.26 -4.69
N GLU A 75 -7.23 -10.56 -4.26
CA GLU A 75 -8.42 -10.34 -5.07
C GLU A 75 -8.61 -8.88 -5.45
N VAL A 76 -8.37 -7.96 -4.50
CA VAL A 76 -8.44 -6.53 -4.78
C VAL A 76 -7.43 -6.14 -5.86
N ILE A 77 -6.21 -6.60 -5.74
CA ILE A 77 -5.15 -6.28 -6.71
C ILE A 77 -5.48 -6.85 -8.09
N ARG A 78 -5.95 -8.08 -8.15
CA ARG A 78 -6.30 -8.73 -9.42
C ARG A 78 -7.47 -8.05 -10.11
N GLY A 79 -8.26 -7.28 -9.38
CA GLY A 79 -9.39 -6.54 -9.92
C GLY A 79 -9.03 -5.16 -10.48
N ILE A 80 -7.79 -4.73 -10.38
CA ILE A 80 -7.37 -3.43 -10.91
C ILE A 80 -7.40 -3.50 -12.43
N LYS A 81 -8.02 -2.51 -13.06
CA LYS A 81 -8.07 -2.44 -14.52
C LYS A 81 -6.73 -2.00 -15.08
N ASN A 82 -6.23 -2.77 -16.03
CA ASN A 82 -5.02 -2.38 -16.74
C ASN A 82 -5.30 -1.25 -17.71
N SER A 83 -4.33 -0.36 -17.85
CA SER A 83 -4.32 0.62 -18.93
C SER A 83 -3.46 0.08 -20.06
N PRO A 84 -3.84 0.25 -21.33
CA PRO A 84 -3.01 -0.18 -22.45
C PRO A 84 -1.79 0.75 -22.58
N ARG A 85 -0.73 0.43 -21.83
CA ARG A 85 0.51 1.20 -21.86
C ARG A 85 1.69 0.25 -21.92
N ASP A 86 2.78 0.75 -22.51
CA ASP A 86 4.04 0.02 -22.56
C ASP A 86 4.88 0.25 -21.29
N SER A 87 4.44 1.14 -20.41
CA SER A 87 5.16 1.46 -19.19
C SER A 87 4.62 0.69 -18.00
N GLU A 88 5.45 0.52 -16.99
CA GLU A 88 5.06 -0.10 -15.72
C GLU A 88 3.97 0.71 -15.04
N GLU A 89 3.02 0.02 -14.45
CA GLU A 89 2.02 0.65 -13.60
C GLU A 89 2.39 0.45 -12.14
N VAL A 90 2.13 1.47 -11.32
CA VAL A 90 2.42 1.46 -9.89
C VAL A 90 1.14 1.62 -9.11
N VAL A 91 0.91 0.73 -8.15
CA VAL A 91 -0.21 0.85 -7.22
C VAL A 91 0.31 0.99 -5.80
N LEU A 92 -0.27 1.90 -5.03
CA LEU A 92 -0.06 1.99 -3.59
C LEU A 92 -1.34 1.51 -2.91
N LEU A 93 -1.19 0.58 -1.99
CA LEU A 93 -2.32 -0.04 -1.29
C LEU A 93 -2.17 0.16 0.22
N PHE A 94 -3.23 0.63 0.86
CA PHE A 94 -3.25 0.97 2.28
C PHE A 94 -4.28 0.12 2.99
N GLY A 95 -3.85 -0.64 3.97
CA GLY A 95 -4.71 -1.56 4.71
C GLY A 95 -4.22 -1.75 6.13
N HIS A 96 -4.35 -2.95 6.64
CA HIS A 96 -4.13 -3.24 8.04
C HIS A 96 -3.36 -4.54 8.24
N ASN A 97 -2.68 -4.64 9.37
CA ASN A 97 -2.11 -5.90 9.84
C ASN A 97 -3.18 -6.70 10.61
N PRO A 98 -3.06 -8.02 10.65
CA PRO A 98 -1.94 -8.79 10.11
C PRO A 98 -2.02 -9.07 8.60
N GLY A 99 -3.12 -8.69 7.93
CA GLY A 99 -3.33 -9.03 6.54
C GLY A 99 -2.24 -8.53 5.61
N LEU A 100 -1.78 -7.28 5.79
CA LEU A 100 -0.72 -6.71 4.94
C LEU A 100 0.59 -7.48 5.07
N THR A 101 0.99 -7.83 6.29
CA THR A 101 2.22 -8.59 6.49
C THR A 101 2.10 -9.99 5.89
N GLU A 102 0.98 -10.66 6.12
CA GLU A 102 0.73 -11.98 5.55
C GLU A 102 0.73 -11.94 4.02
N PHE A 103 0.09 -10.92 3.46
CA PHE A 103 0.05 -10.74 2.01
C PHE A 103 1.46 -10.52 1.44
N ALA A 104 2.24 -9.63 2.07
CA ALA A 104 3.60 -9.35 1.61
C ALA A 104 4.46 -10.61 1.62
N ASN A 105 4.37 -11.40 2.69
CA ASN A 105 5.13 -12.65 2.80
C ASN A 105 4.72 -13.65 1.71
N ALA A 106 3.43 -13.79 1.47
CA ALA A 106 2.93 -14.71 0.46
C ALA A 106 3.31 -14.26 -0.96
N LEU A 107 3.18 -12.97 -1.22
CA LEU A 107 3.48 -12.40 -2.54
C LEU A 107 4.95 -12.54 -2.89
N LEU A 108 5.82 -12.31 -1.91
CA LEU A 108 7.27 -12.25 -2.11
C LEU A 108 7.97 -13.57 -1.83
N ASN A 109 7.26 -14.55 -1.26
CA ASN A 109 7.86 -15.79 -0.81
C ASN A 109 9.06 -15.52 0.12
N GLN A 110 8.88 -14.58 1.05
CA GLN A 110 9.88 -14.17 2.03
C GLN A 110 9.23 -14.04 3.40
N TYR A 111 10.04 -13.97 4.43
CA TYR A 111 9.54 -13.77 5.79
C TYR A 111 9.83 -12.34 6.25
N ILE A 112 8.76 -11.60 6.52
CA ILE A 112 8.79 -10.30 7.19
C ILE A 112 8.00 -10.52 8.47
N ASP A 113 8.61 -10.23 9.61
CA ASP A 113 7.96 -10.46 10.90
C ASP A 113 6.73 -9.58 11.07
N ASN A 114 6.89 -8.30 10.80
CA ASN A 114 5.79 -7.34 10.91
C ASN A 114 6.11 -6.07 10.12
N ILE A 115 5.11 -5.56 9.39
CA ILE A 115 5.20 -4.24 8.78
C ILE A 115 4.72 -3.24 9.83
N PRO A 116 5.62 -2.39 10.37
CA PRO A 116 5.21 -1.45 11.41
C PRO A 116 4.33 -0.33 10.85
N THR A 117 3.75 0.47 11.73
CA THR A 117 2.90 1.61 11.35
C THR A 117 3.67 2.52 10.38
N CYS A 118 3.03 2.90 9.29
CA CYS A 118 3.62 3.69 8.20
C CYS A 118 4.79 2.99 7.50
N GLY A 119 4.99 1.69 7.74
CA GLY A 119 5.97 0.90 7.01
C GLY A 119 5.51 0.62 5.59
N ILE A 120 6.46 0.48 4.69
CA ILE A 120 6.21 0.25 3.27
C ILE A 120 7.02 -0.93 2.79
N VAL A 121 6.34 -1.88 2.15
CA VAL A 121 6.99 -2.95 1.39
C VAL A 121 6.71 -2.70 -0.08
N ALA A 122 7.76 -2.60 -0.88
CA ALA A 122 7.64 -2.41 -2.31
C ALA A 122 8.08 -3.65 -3.04
N ALA A 123 7.28 -4.07 -4.01
CA ALA A 123 7.52 -5.27 -4.78
C ALA A 123 7.39 -5.01 -6.26
N GLU A 124 8.23 -5.69 -7.03
CA GLU A 124 8.11 -5.74 -8.48
C GLU A 124 7.38 -7.01 -8.85
N LEU A 125 6.39 -6.88 -9.72
CA LEU A 125 5.56 -8.01 -10.15
C LEU A 125 5.78 -8.23 -11.64
N PRO A 126 6.42 -9.35 -12.03
CA PRO A 126 6.76 -9.60 -13.44
C PRO A 126 5.56 -10.15 -14.20
N VAL A 127 4.48 -9.38 -14.25
CA VAL A 127 3.25 -9.75 -14.95
C VAL A 127 2.84 -8.60 -15.86
N ASP A 128 2.14 -8.91 -16.93
CA ASP A 128 1.64 -7.90 -17.87
C ASP A 128 0.30 -7.32 -17.44
N TYR A 129 -0.46 -8.08 -16.66
CA TYR A 129 -1.81 -7.68 -16.21
C TYR A 129 -1.97 -7.94 -14.73
N TRP A 130 -2.68 -7.03 -14.04
CA TRP A 130 -2.96 -7.18 -12.61
C TRP A 130 -3.70 -8.48 -12.31
N GLN A 131 -4.56 -8.93 -13.21
CA GLN A 131 -5.30 -10.17 -13.01
C GLN A 131 -4.39 -11.42 -12.96
N ASP A 132 -3.16 -11.30 -13.42
CA ASP A 132 -2.19 -12.41 -13.45
C ASP A 132 -1.29 -12.45 -12.21
N VAL A 133 -1.44 -11.52 -11.29
CA VAL A 133 -0.67 -11.52 -10.04
C VAL A 133 -1.02 -12.76 -9.22
N THR A 134 0.01 -13.47 -8.76
CA THR A 134 -0.15 -14.67 -7.94
C THR A 134 0.82 -14.63 -6.77
N PHE A 135 0.53 -15.43 -5.75
CA PHE A 135 1.46 -15.56 -4.62
C PHE A 135 2.80 -16.13 -5.11
N GLY A 136 3.88 -15.60 -4.55
CA GLY A 136 5.23 -16.02 -4.90
C GLY A 136 5.81 -15.38 -6.15
N CYS A 137 5.03 -14.56 -6.87
CA CYS A 137 5.52 -13.96 -8.11
C CYS A 137 6.35 -12.69 -7.90
N GLY A 138 6.26 -12.07 -6.72
CA GLY A 138 6.88 -10.77 -6.48
C GLY A 138 8.33 -10.84 -6.07
N ARG A 139 9.05 -9.76 -6.36
CA ARG A 139 10.42 -9.56 -5.91
C ARG A 139 10.47 -8.28 -5.08
N MET A 140 10.99 -8.35 -3.87
CA MET A 140 11.06 -7.18 -3.00
C MET A 140 12.06 -6.17 -3.55
N LEU A 141 11.61 -4.93 -3.72
CA LEU A 141 12.47 -3.81 -4.08
C LEU A 141 13.04 -3.14 -2.84
N PHE A 142 12.21 -2.92 -1.83
CA PHE A 142 12.65 -2.39 -0.55
C PHE A 142 11.59 -2.61 0.52
N PHE A 143 12.04 -2.54 1.77
CA PHE A 143 11.20 -2.51 2.95
C PHE A 143 11.71 -1.36 3.80
N ASP A 144 10.87 -0.36 4.05
CA ASP A 144 11.25 0.85 4.77
C ASP A 144 10.20 1.19 5.82
N PHE A 145 10.62 1.86 6.88
CA PHE A 145 9.71 2.29 7.95
C PHE A 145 10.32 3.49 8.68
N PRO A 146 9.49 4.27 9.42
CA PRO A 146 9.94 5.57 9.95
C PRO A 146 11.20 5.52 10.80
N LYS A 147 11.36 4.51 11.64
CA LYS A 147 12.49 4.45 12.58
C LYS A 147 13.77 3.89 11.97
N LYS A 148 13.72 3.47 10.72
CA LYS A 148 14.87 2.85 10.09
C LYS A 148 16.04 3.80 9.89
N LEU A 149 15.75 5.11 9.90
CA LEU A 149 16.78 6.14 9.72
C LEU A 149 17.45 6.58 11.02
N ASP A 150 16.94 6.14 12.14
CA ASP A 150 17.49 6.54 13.46
C ASP A 150 18.79 5.84 13.77
#